data_ed85ea414338a91f8f42a65d6a4eb09e
#
_entry.id   ed85ea414338a91f8f42a65d6a4eb09e
#
_cell.length_a   1.000
_cell.length_b   1.000
_cell.length_c   1.000
_cell.angle_alpha   90.00
_cell.angle_beta   90.00
_cell.angle_gamma   90.00
#
_symmetry.space_group_name_H-M   'P 1'
#
loop_
_entity.id
_entity.type
_entity.pdbx_description
1 polymer ?
#
loop_
_entity_poly.entity_id
_entity_poly.type
_entity_poly.pdbx_seq_one_letter_code
_entity_poly.pdbx_strand_id
1 'polypeptide(L)'
;MYYESIGKDSSFPHSFADQATREFKKKIRWKITLLYRILHFGVNLLYMDCDVVLLKNPFPYVYSVSGVDLLVQRDGSKICTGFMYLVSSPASKAMMRQANRCIRRQAMDDQDAVNLAVKKTRMPFLFLPSDAFPSGFRFFARHQLAWDLKSRLSLLP
;
A
#
# COMPACT_ATOMS: atom_id res chain seq x y z
N MET A 1 -7.34 -21.40 12.58
CA MET A 1 -6.74 -22.06 13.73
C MET A 1 -5.23 -22.29 13.53
N TYR A 2 -4.49 -21.27 13.07
CA TYR A 2 -3.03 -21.35 12.88
C TYR A 2 -2.27 -20.13 13.42
N TYR A 3 -2.97 -19.18 14.05
CA TYR A 3 -2.36 -17.98 14.67
C TYR A 3 -2.13 -18.11 16.17
N GLU A 4 -2.55 -19.22 16.81
CA GLU A 4 -2.41 -19.39 18.26
C GLU A 4 -1.24 -20.23 18.73
N SER A 5 -0.40 -20.78 17.82
CA SER A 5 0.72 -21.67 18.22
C SER A 5 2.11 -21.14 17.93
N ILE A 6 2.24 -19.89 17.50
CA ILE A 6 3.55 -19.24 17.55
C ILE A 6 3.73 -18.80 19.01
N GLY A 7 4.41 -19.66 19.77
CA GLY A 7 4.70 -19.48 21.18
C GLY A 7 5.24 -18.08 21.43
N LYS A 8 4.95 -17.59 22.65
CA LYS A 8 5.54 -16.37 23.21
C LYS A 8 7.07 -16.55 23.33
N ASP A 9 7.75 -16.59 22.19
CA ASP A 9 9.19 -16.46 22.15
C ASP A 9 9.50 -14.96 22.25
N SER A 10 9.90 -14.56 23.44
CA SER A 10 10.23 -13.17 23.80
C SER A 10 11.46 -12.63 23.08
N SER A 11 12.01 -13.36 22.13
CA SER A 11 13.17 -12.97 21.30
C SER A 11 12.81 -12.30 19.97
N PHE A 12 11.52 -12.30 19.55
CA PHE A 12 11.09 -11.48 18.41
C PHE A 12 10.90 -10.03 18.89
N PRO A 13 11.63 -9.07 18.30
CA PRO A 13 11.45 -7.68 18.67
C PRO A 13 10.03 -7.24 18.31
N HIS A 14 9.27 -7.12 19.36
CA HIS A 14 8.10 -6.29 19.52
C HIS A 14 7.12 -6.13 18.35
N SER A 15 6.09 -6.92 18.43
CA SER A 15 4.66 -6.68 18.21
C SER A 15 4.28 -5.34 17.54
N PHE A 16 3.15 -5.35 16.88
CA PHE A 16 2.38 -4.23 16.34
C PHE A 16 2.27 -2.97 17.26
N ALA A 17 2.60 -3.06 18.53
CA ALA A 17 2.68 -1.94 19.46
C ALA A 17 3.75 -0.91 19.07
N ASP A 18 4.83 -1.32 18.39
CA ASP A 18 5.88 -0.42 17.93
C ASP A 18 5.47 0.46 16.75
N GLN A 19 4.39 0.12 16.05
CA GLN A 19 3.84 0.98 14.99
C GLN A 19 3.39 2.36 15.52
N ALA A 20 3.08 2.44 16.81
CA ALA A 20 2.70 3.69 17.46
C ALA A 20 3.91 4.48 17.99
N THR A 21 5.12 3.95 17.87
CA THR A 21 6.32 4.61 18.40
C THR A 21 6.65 5.89 17.64
N ARG A 22 7.32 6.80 18.32
CA ARG A 22 7.81 8.06 17.74
C ARG A 22 8.71 7.82 16.50
N GLU A 23 9.52 6.77 16.53
CA GLU A 23 10.44 6.41 15.44
C GLU A 23 9.68 5.93 14.20
N PHE A 24 8.67 5.09 14.37
CA PHE A 24 7.82 4.65 13.28
C PHE A 24 7.09 5.83 12.60
N LYS A 25 6.51 6.73 13.40
CA LYS A 25 5.88 7.95 12.88
C LYS A 25 6.86 8.83 12.11
N LYS A 26 8.13 8.86 12.54
CA LYS A 26 9.19 9.57 11.84
C LYS A 26 9.50 8.95 10.46
N LYS A 27 9.58 7.60 10.38
CA LYS A 27 9.79 6.88 9.11
C LYS A 27 8.64 7.12 8.12
N ILE A 28 7.41 7.07 8.58
CA ILE A 28 6.22 7.38 7.74
C ILE A 28 6.29 8.81 7.16
N ARG A 29 6.68 9.79 7.96
CA ARG A 29 6.88 11.17 7.48
C ARG A 29 7.96 11.26 6.42
N TRP A 30 9.06 10.51 6.58
CA TRP A 30 10.12 10.44 5.59
C TRP A 30 9.64 9.85 4.27
N LYS A 31 8.88 8.77 4.29
CA LYS A 31 8.27 8.16 3.09
C LYS A 31 7.54 9.21 2.26
N ILE A 32 6.53 9.85 2.84
CA ILE A 32 5.71 10.85 2.13
C ILE A 32 6.53 12.07 1.68
N THR A 33 7.46 12.53 2.51
CA THR A 33 8.34 13.65 2.14
C THR A 33 9.26 13.29 0.98
N LEU A 34 9.80 12.07 0.95
CA LEU A 34 10.67 11.59 -0.13
C LEU A 34 9.91 11.51 -1.45
N LEU A 35 8.73 10.86 -1.44
CA LEU A 35 7.88 10.75 -2.64
C LEU A 35 7.51 12.12 -3.19
N TYR A 36 7.13 13.06 -2.31
CA TYR A 36 6.86 14.43 -2.70
C TYR A 36 8.06 15.10 -3.38
N ARG A 37 9.28 14.92 -2.85
CA ARG A 37 10.50 15.47 -3.43
C ARG A 37 10.83 14.86 -4.79
N ILE A 38 10.72 13.53 -4.93
CA ILE A 38 10.98 12.85 -6.21
C ILE A 38 10.07 13.37 -7.31
N LEU A 39 8.78 13.54 -7.02
CA LEU A 39 7.83 14.11 -7.98
C LEU A 39 8.22 15.52 -8.44
N HIS A 40 8.90 16.31 -7.60
CA HIS A 40 9.34 17.66 -7.97
C HIS A 40 10.50 17.67 -8.97
N PHE A 41 11.26 16.58 -9.09
CA PHE A 41 12.26 16.40 -10.13
C PHE A 41 11.66 16.04 -11.50
N GLY A 42 10.34 15.96 -11.64
CA GLY A 42 9.68 15.60 -12.89
C GLY A 42 9.67 14.11 -13.21
N VAL A 43 10.02 13.26 -12.26
CA VAL A 43 10.12 11.81 -12.44
C VAL A 43 8.83 11.12 -12.00
N ASN A 44 8.27 10.28 -12.89
CA ASN A 44 7.21 9.34 -12.51
C ASN A 44 7.82 8.25 -11.63
N LEU A 45 7.08 7.79 -10.64
CA LEU A 45 7.60 6.82 -9.71
C LEU A 45 6.62 5.67 -9.44
N LEU A 46 7.16 4.47 -9.32
CA LEU A 46 6.50 3.33 -8.72
C LEU A 46 7.07 3.15 -7.32
N TYR A 47 6.23 3.34 -6.32
CA TYR A 47 6.59 3.10 -4.92
C TYR A 47 6.03 1.75 -4.46
N MET A 48 6.86 1.02 -3.72
CA MET A 48 6.50 -0.25 -3.10
C MET A 48 7.07 -0.30 -1.69
N ASP A 49 6.28 -0.79 -0.72
CA ASP A 49 6.77 -1.14 0.60
C ASP A 49 7.67 -2.39 0.52
N CYS A 50 8.51 -2.61 1.51
CA CYS A 50 9.48 -3.72 1.51
C CYS A 50 8.85 -5.13 1.65
N ASP A 51 7.57 -5.21 1.97
CA ASP A 51 6.78 -6.44 2.06
C ASP A 51 6.00 -6.76 0.76
N VAL A 52 6.22 -6.00 -0.31
CA VAL A 52 5.63 -6.25 -1.63
C VAL A 52 6.53 -7.19 -2.43
N VAL A 53 5.94 -8.24 -2.99
CA VAL A 53 6.62 -9.18 -3.90
C VAL A 53 6.07 -9.02 -5.31
N LEU A 54 6.95 -8.77 -6.28
CA LEU A 54 6.60 -8.72 -7.70
C LEU A 54 6.79 -10.09 -8.33
N LEU A 55 5.69 -10.71 -8.75
CA LEU A 55 5.71 -11.98 -9.49
C LEU A 55 5.87 -11.75 -11.00
N LYS A 56 5.53 -10.56 -11.48
CA LYS A 56 5.66 -10.12 -12.88
C LYS A 56 6.05 -8.65 -12.92
N ASN A 57 6.60 -8.23 -14.06
CA ASN A 57 6.90 -6.82 -14.29
C ASN A 57 5.59 -6.00 -14.31
N PRO A 58 5.40 -5.01 -13.42
CA PRO A 58 4.18 -4.21 -13.37
C PRO A 58 4.12 -3.10 -14.43
N PHE A 59 5.27 -2.71 -15.01
CA PHE A 59 5.36 -1.54 -15.88
C PHE A 59 4.52 -1.63 -17.15
N PRO A 60 4.41 -2.77 -17.86
CA PRO A 60 3.51 -2.87 -19.01
C PRO A 60 2.07 -2.51 -18.67
N TYR A 61 1.61 -2.89 -17.47
CA TYR A 61 0.27 -2.54 -17.02
C TYR A 61 0.15 -1.05 -16.65
N VAL A 62 1.04 -0.54 -15.81
CA VAL A 62 0.93 0.86 -15.34
C VAL A 62 1.11 1.87 -16.47
N TYR A 63 1.86 1.53 -17.52
CA TYR A 63 2.02 2.37 -18.70
C TYR A 63 0.87 2.27 -19.70
N SER A 64 0.08 1.21 -19.67
CA SER A 64 -1.11 1.09 -20.52
C SER A 64 -2.29 1.94 -20.06
N VAL A 65 -2.26 2.41 -18.81
CA VAL A 65 -3.31 3.24 -18.23
C VAL A 65 -2.99 4.72 -18.46
N SER A 66 -3.92 5.42 -19.07
CA SER A 66 -3.83 6.86 -19.31
C SER A 66 -4.98 7.62 -18.63
N GLY A 67 -4.85 8.95 -18.54
CA GLY A 67 -5.91 9.82 -18.01
C GLY A 67 -5.99 9.93 -16.49
N VAL A 68 -5.12 9.24 -15.76
CA VAL A 68 -5.00 9.38 -14.31
C VAL A 68 -3.53 9.44 -13.88
N ASP A 69 -3.27 10.21 -12.85
CA ASP A 69 -1.92 10.43 -12.35
C ASP A 69 -1.57 9.57 -11.14
N LEU A 70 -2.51 8.72 -10.70
CA LEU A 70 -2.33 7.85 -9.54
C LEU A 70 -2.99 6.49 -9.78
N LEU A 71 -2.16 5.44 -9.79
CA LEU A 71 -2.62 4.06 -9.77
C LEU A 71 -2.23 3.45 -8.42
N VAL A 72 -3.16 2.79 -7.76
CA VAL A 72 -2.97 2.31 -6.39
C VAL A 72 -3.54 0.93 -6.17
N GLN A 73 -2.91 0.17 -5.30
CA GLN A 73 -3.48 -1.05 -4.78
C GLN A 73 -4.67 -0.74 -3.87
N ARG A 74 -5.64 -1.64 -3.84
CA ARG A 74 -6.83 -1.54 -2.99
C ARG A 74 -6.61 -2.26 -1.65
N ASP A 75 -6.94 -1.57 -0.56
CA ASP A 75 -7.05 -2.16 0.76
C ASP A 75 -8.46 -1.92 1.32
N GLY A 76 -9.31 -2.94 1.25
CA GLY A 76 -10.75 -2.77 1.53
C GLY A 76 -11.39 -1.71 0.63
N SER A 77 -11.86 -0.62 1.21
CA SER A 77 -12.40 0.56 0.50
C SER A 77 -11.36 1.69 0.35
N LYS A 78 -10.17 1.53 0.93
CA LYS A 78 -9.12 2.56 0.98
C LYS A 78 -8.04 2.32 -0.08
N ILE A 79 -7.31 3.40 -0.37
CA ILE A 79 -6.04 3.36 -1.10
C ILE A 79 -5.00 2.72 -0.18
N CYS A 80 -4.32 1.69 -0.66
CA CYS A 80 -3.13 1.13 -0.02
C CYS A 80 -1.91 1.94 -0.46
N THR A 81 -1.16 2.49 0.48
CA THR A 81 0.07 3.25 0.19
C THR A 81 1.30 2.37 0.04
N GLY A 82 1.15 1.06 0.22
CA GLY A 82 2.22 0.08 0.03
C GLY A 82 2.55 -0.20 -1.44
N PHE A 83 1.65 0.15 -2.38
CA PHE A 83 1.90 0.04 -3.81
C PHE A 83 1.19 1.18 -4.56
N MET A 84 1.97 2.13 -5.08
CA MET A 84 1.47 3.32 -5.77
C MET A 84 2.34 3.65 -6.98
N TYR A 85 1.71 3.85 -8.14
CA TYR A 85 2.35 4.50 -9.28
C TYR A 85 1.84 5.93 -9.39
N LEU A 86 2.77 6.89 -9.41
CA LEU A 86 2.48 8.31 -9.48
C LEU A 86 3.14 8.92 -10.72
N VAL A 87 2.35 9.59 -11.52
CA VAL A 87 2.84 10.45 -12.60
C VAL A 87 3.23 11.79 -11.98
N SER A 88 4.38 12.35 -12.39
CA SER A 88 4.81 13.66 -11.94
C SER A 88 4.02 14.77 -12.61
N SER A 89 2.91 15.16 -12.00
CA SER A 89 2.00 16.20 -12.47
C SER A 89 1.75 17.27 -11.39
N PRO A 90 1.16 18.42 -11.74
CA PRO A 90 0.71 19.38 -10.75
C PRO A 90 -0.28 18.80 -9.73
N ALA A 91 -1.17 17.91 -10.18
CA ALA A 91 -2.17 17.27 -9.32
C ALA A 91 -1.53 16.31 -8.30
N SER A 92 -0.64 15.42 -8.74
CA SER A 92 0.08 14.50 -7.85
C SER A 92 0.97 15.24 -6.84
N LYS A 93 1.65 16.30 -7.28
CA LYS A 93 2.44 17.18 -6.40
C LYS A 93 1.58 17.87 -5.34
N ALA A 94 0.41 18.39 -5.74
CA ALA A 94 -0.54 19.03 -4.82
C ALA A 94 -1.10 18.02 -3.80
N MET A 95 -1.47 16.83 -4.25
CA MET A 95 -1.95 15.74 -3.40
C MET A 95 -0.89 15.33 -2.38
N MET A 96 0.36 15.05 -2.82
CA MET A 96 1.43 14.65 -1.90
C MET A 96 1.82 15.77 -0.93
N ARG A 97 1.75 17.04 -1.36
CA ARG A 97 1.89 18.19 -0.44
C ARG A 97 0.82 18.19 0.63
N GLN A 98 -0.43 17.90 0.25
CA GLN A 98 -1.55 17.82 1.19
C GLN A 98 -1.38 16.63 2.15
N ALA A 99 -0.97 15.45 1.68
CA ALA A 99 -0.67 14.30 2.53
C ALA A 99 0.41 14.62 3.57
N ASN A 100 1.50 15.27 3.13
CA ASN A 100 2.58 15.70 4.03
C ASN A 100 2.09 16.69 5.12
N ARG A 101 1.17 17.60 4.77
CA ARG A 101 0.53 18.50 5.76
C ARG A 101 -0.32 17.74 6.77
N CYS A 102 -1.09 16.73 6.32
CA CYS A 102 -1.93 15.89 7.19
C CYS A 102 -1.09 15.14 8.22
N ILE A 103 -0.02 14.47 7.78
CA ILE A 103 0.90 13.75 8.68
C ILE A 103 1.51 14.67 9.72
N ARG A 104 1.97 15.86 9.30
CA ARG A 104 2.64 16.81 10.21
C ARG A 104 1.70 17.42 11.24
N ARG A 105 0.46 17.73 10.86
CA ARG A 105 -0.49 18.46 11.71
C ARG A 105 -1.37 17.54 12.56
N GLN A 106 -1.71 16.33 12.05
CA GLN A 106 -2.73 15.47 12.63
C GLN A 106 -2.16 14.13 13.15
N ALA A 107 -0.84 13.95 13.08
CA ALA A 107 -0.16 12.70 13.48
C ALA A 107 -0.76 11.43 12.85
N MET A 108 -1.34 11.56 11.65
CA MET A 108 -1.93 10.46 10.88
C MET A 108 -0.84 9.51 10.38
N ASP A 109 -1.22 8.27 10.09
CA ASP A 109 -0.38 7.39 9.29
C ASP A 109 -0.38 7.83 7.80
N ASP A 110 0.45 7.21 6.99
CA ASP A 110 0.61 7.56 5.58
C ASP A 110 -0.62 7.18 4.76
N GLN A 111 -1.26 6.05 5.05
CA GLN A 111 -2.43 5.58 4.33
C GLN A 111 -3.63 6.52 4.54
N ASP A 112 -3.93 6.87 5.78
CA ASP A 112 -5.01 7.80 6.08
C ASP A 112 -4.71 9.20 5.54
N ALA A 113 -3.46 9.65 5.62
CA ALA A 113 -3.04 10.94 5.09
C ALA A 113 -3.19 11.03 3.57
N VAL A 114 -2.81 9.98 2.81
CA VAL A 114 -2.97 9.93 1.36
C VAL A 114 -4.45 9.85 0.98
N ASN A 115 -5.24 8.99 1.64
CA ASN A 115 -6.69 8.90 1.40
C ASN A 115 -7.39 10.25 1.63
N LEU A 116 -7.06 10.94 2.72
CA LEU A 116 -7.59 12.27 3.00
C LEU A 116 -7.12 13.32 1.98
N ALA A 117 -5.86 13.25 1.55
CA ALA A 117 -5.31 14.16 0.57
C ALA A 117 -5.97 14.01 -0.81
N VAL A 118 -6.15 12.78 -1.29
CA VAL A 118 -6.87 12.47 -2.53
C VAL A 118 -8.28 13.07 -2.48
N LYS A 119 -9.01 12.84 -1.38
CA LYS A 119 -10.35 13.40 -1.18
C LYS A 119 -10.33 14.94 -1.20
N LYS A 120 -9.41 15.59 -0.48
CA LYS A 120 -9.33 17.06 -0.38
C LYS A 120 -8.92 17.71 -1.70
N THR A 121 -8.04 17.11 -2.45
CA THR A 121 -7.57 17.64 -3.74
C THR A 121 -8.45 17.22 -4.91
N ARG A 122 -9.40 16.32 -4.68
CA ARG A 122 -10.23 15.69 -5.72
C ARG A 122 -9.38 15.07 -6.83
N MET A 123 -8.21 14.53 -6.46
CA MET A 123 -7.31 13.93 -7.43
C MET A 123 -7.93 12.66 -8.02
N PRO A 124 -8.04 12.55 -9.35
CA PRO A 124 -8.49 11.32 -9.99
C PRO A 124 -7.45 10.22 -9.80
N PHE A 125 -7.92 9.02 -9.48
CA PHE A 125 -7.08 7.84 -9.32
C PHE A 125 -7.81 6.59 -9.80
N LEU A 126 -7.04 5.53 -10.09
CA LEU A 126 -7.59 4.21 -10.39
C LEU A 126 -7.05 3.18 -9.40
N PHE A 127 -7.93 2.29 -8.98
CA PHE A 127 -7.50 1.08 -8.32
C PHE A 127 -6.96 0.07 -9.34
N LEU A 128 -5.79 -0.46 -9.06
CA LEU A 128 -5.25 -1.60 -9.77
C LEU A 128 -6.18 -2.82 -9.61
N PRO A 129 -6.35 -3.66 -10.63
CA PRO A 129 -7.18 -4.86 -10.54
C PRO A 129 -6.68 -5.79 -9.42
N SER A 130 -7.55 -6.11 -8.48
CA SER A 130 -7.18 -6.91 -7.31
C SER A 130 -6.79 -8.36 -7.65
N ASP A 131 -7.07 -8.82 -8.87
CA ASP A 131 -6.66 -10.15 -9.33
C ASP A 131 -5.19 -10.17 -9.80
N ALA A 132 -4.72 -9.06 -10.37
CA ALA A 132 -3.33 -8.87 -10.79
C ALA A 132 -2.47 -8.23 -9.70
N PHE A 133 -3.08 -7.41 -8.84
CA PHE A 133 -2.41 -6.69 -7.75
C PHE A 133 -3.15 -6.92 -6.41
N PRO A 134 -3.18 -8.17 -5.91
CA PRO A 134 -3.86 -8.49 -4.67
C PRO A 134 -3.13 -7.87 -3.48
N SER A 135 -3.85 -7.35 -2.49
CA SER A 135 -3.26 -7.10 -1.17
C SER A 135 -2.87 -8.43 -0.51
N GLY A 136 -1.95 -8.39 0.45
CA GLY A 136 -1.54 -9.59 1.18
C GLY A 136 -2.73 -10.36 1.76
N PHE A 137 -3.69 -9.66 2.36
CA PHE A 137 -4.92 -10.28 2.86
C PHE A 137 -5.68 -11.04 1.76
N ARG A 138 -5.89 -10.43 0.59
CA ARG A 138 -6.60 -11.09 -0.53
C ARG A 138 -5.81 -12.25 -1.12
N PHE A 139 -4.50 -12.09 -1.25
CA PHE A 139 -3.65 -13.13 -1.77
C PHE A 139 -3.69 -14.37 -0.88
N PHE A 140 -3.45 -14.22 0.40
CA PHE A 140 -3.44 -15.33 1.34
C PHE A 140 -4.82 -15.94 1.56
N ALA A 141 -5.89 -15.14 1.64
CA ALA A 141 -7.24 -15.67 1.76
C ALA A 141 -7.65 -16.55 0.56
N ARG A 142 -7.27 -16.16 -0.67
CA ARG A 142 -7.52 -16.96 -1.86
C ARG A 142 -6.73 -18.28 -1.86
N HIS A 143 -5.47 -18.22 -1.48
CA HIS A 143 -4.62 -19.43 -1.42
C HIS A 143 -5.08 -20.37 -0.30
N GLN A 144 -5.50 -19.85 0.84
CA GLN A 144 -6.07 -20.65 1.93
C GLN A 144 -7.32 -21.38 1.46
N LEU A 145 -8.27 -20.68 0.82
CA LEU A 145 -9.48 -21.30 0.27
C LEU A 145 -9.16 -22.36 -0.78
N ALA A 146 -8.20 -22.11 -1.68
CA ALA A 146 -7.79 -23.09 -2.68
C ALA A 146 -7.12 -24.31 -2.05
N TRP A 147 -6.33 -24.12 -1.01
CA TRP A 147 -5.73 -25.20 -0.23
C TRP A 147 -6.78 -26.02 0.51
N ASP A 148 -7.73 -25.37 1.19
CA ASP A 148 -8.82 -26.03 1.93
C ASP A 148 -9.74 -26.82 1.01
N LEU A 149 -10.03 -26.30 -0.20
CA LEU A 149 -10.80 -27.02 -1.21
C LEU A 149 -10.04 -28.25 -1.74
N LYS A 150 -8.75 -28.11 -2.02
CA LYS A 150 -7.93 -29.19 -2.54
C LYS A 150 -7.75 -30.31 -1.52
N SER A 151 -7.54 -29.96 -0.25
CA SER A 151 -7.46 -30.94 0.85
C SER A 151 -8.80 -31.65 1.12
N ARG A 152 -9.94 -30.96 0.95
CA ARG A 152 -11.27 -31.61 1.06
C ARG A 152 -11.58 -32.54 -0.11
N LEU A 153 -11.20 -32.16 -1.34
CA LEU A 153 -11.41 -33.00 -2.52
C LEU A 153 -10.54 -34.26 -2.52
N SER A 154 -9.35 -34.21 -1.90
CA SER A 154 -8.49 -35.40 -1.75
C SER A 154 -8.96 -36.39 -0.69
N LEU A 155 -9.99 -36.04 0.10
CA LEU A 155 -10.60 -36.90 1.12
C LEU A 155 -11.92 -37.55 0.65
N LEU A 156 -12.32 -37.27 -0.60
CA LEU A 156 -13.48 -37.96 -1.21
C LEU A 156 -13.02 -39.31 -1.78
N PRO A 157 -13.76 -40.39 -1.50
CA PRO A 157 -13.41 -41.76 -1.97
C PRO A 157 -13.51 -41.89 -3.49
#